data_85b4d99ded3e36c24d07c763fe1904b3
#
_entry.id   85b4d99ded3e36c24d07c763fe1904b3
#
_cell.length_a   1.000
_cell.length_b   1.000
_cell.length_c   1.000
_cell.angle_alpha   90.00
_cell.angle_beta   90.00
_cell.angle_gamma   90.00
#
_symmetry.space_group_name_H-M   'P 1'
#
loop_
_entity.id
_entity.type
_entity.pdbx_description
1 polymer ?
#
loop_
_entity_poly.entity_id
_entity_poly.type
_entity_poly.pdbx_seq_one_letter_code
_entity_poly.pdbx_strand_id
1 'polypeptide(L)'
;LWVFVFLFFTEPLDIKELYFDEKLLYLPVYSLVASLGYLLLLPLQSWLYIYNARVWKLSSELLMLFAFSLLGLVMVRLVYLFVVVPYEPNPYSLLYFIKSIYIPALLVVLPIVEAGRYGLGRYLEKREEEQKITIAGSGNYEGFRLAWNQLIMISSADNYVEVSYTEDNRVKKHLIRNTLSAVASDLP
;
A
#
# COMPACT_ATOMS: atom_id res chain seq x y z
N LEU A 1 11.68 8.53 -2.15
CA LEU A 1 11.72 9.87 -2.76
C LEU A 1 10.90 10.89 -1.94
N TRP A 2 9.61 10.65 -1.68
CA TRP A 2 8.73 11.58 -0.96
C TRP A 2 9.24 11.94 0.44
N VAL A 3 9.73 10.98 1.21
CA VAL A 3 10.31 11.23 2.54
C VAL A 3 11.51 12.16 2.43
N PHE A 4 12.40 11.94 1.46
CA PHE A 4 13.54 12.83 1.22
C PHE A 4 13.08 14.25 0.87
N VAL A 5 12.18 14.40 -0.12
CA VAL A 5 11.66 15.71 -0.54
C VAL A 5 11.00 16.43 0.64
N PHE A 6 10.18 15.72 1.41
CA PHE A 6 9.54 16.30 2.58
C PHE A 6 10.56 16.78 3.61
N LEU A 7 11.51 15.93 4.04
CA LEU A 7 12.51 16.28 5.02
C LEU A 7 13.41 17.42 4.56
N PHE A 8 13.73 17.47 3.26
CA PHE A 8 14.59 18.50 2.68
C PHE A 8 13.92 19.87 2.65
N PHE A 9 12.64 19.96 2.28
CA PHE A 9 11.94 21.24 2.13
C PHE A 9 11.26 21.73 3.41
N THR A 10 10.80 20.83 4.27
CA THR A 10 10.14 21.23 5.52
C THR A 10 11.12 21.44 6.68
N GLU A 11 12.33 20.91 6.55
CA GLU A 11 13.38 20.97 7.57
C GLU A 11 12.86 20.76 9.00
N PRO A 12 12.09 19.68 9.24
CA PRO A 12 11.55 19.42 10.56
C PRO A 12 12.68 19.11 11.54
N LEU A 13 12.47 19.45 12.79
CA LEU A 13 13.46 19.28 13.86
C LEU A 13 14.71 20.15 13.62
N ASP A 14 15.83 19.79 14.17
CA ASP A 14 17.09 20.54 14.10
C ASP A 14 17.86 20.36 12.77
N ILE A 15 17.19 19.87 11.70
CA ILE A 15 17.79 19.74 10.36
C ILE A 15 18.29 21.09 9.84
N LYS A 16 17.72 22.20 10.31
CA LYS A 16 18.19 23.56 9.99
C LYS A 16 19.65 23.81 10.38
N GLU A 17 20.14 23.15 11.41
CA GLU A 17 21.51 23.30 11.90
C GLU A 17 22.54 22.58 11.01
N LEU A 18 22.10 21.64 10.16
CA LEU A 18 22.97 20.96 9.22
C LEU A 18 23.38 21.88 8.06
N TYR A 19 24.64 21.82 7.67
CA TYR A 19 25.11 22.45 6.44
C TYR A 19 24.46 21.83 5.21
N PHE A 20 24.39 22.56 4.12
CA PHE A 20 23.73 22.10 2.88
C PHE A 20 24.31 20.77 2.36
N ASP A 21 25.63 20.62 2.40
CA ASP A 21 26.31 19.40 1.97
C ASP A 21 25.98 18.21 2.89
N GLU A 22 25.82 18.42 4.17
CA GLU A 22 25.40 17.40 5.14
C GLU A 22 23.95 16.98 4.91
N LYS A 23 23.06 17.93 4.62
CA LYS A 23 21.67 17.61 4.24
C LYS A 23 21.61 16.72 3.02
N LEU A 24 22.41 17.04 1.99
CA LEU A 24 22.47 16.25 0.76
C LEU A 24 23.05 14.84 0.97
N LEU A 25 23.86 14.64 1.99
CA LEU A 25 24.42 13.34 2.32
C LEU A 25 23.50 12.52 3.22
N TYR A 26 23.06 13.07 4.34
CA TYR A 26 22.35 12.31 5.38
C TYR A 26 20.87 12.07 5.04
N LEU A 27 20.15 13.02 4.48
CA LEU A 27 18.73 12.86 4.21
C LEU A 27 18.41 11.77 3.17
N PRO A 28 19.17 11.63 2.06
CA PRO A 28 19.00 10.50 1.15
C PRO A 28 19.24 9.15 1.83
N VAL A 29 20.26 9.05 2.70
CA VAL A 29 20.57 7.81 3.43
C VAL A 29 19.40 7.42 4.33
N TYR A 30 18.84 8.34 5.12
CA TYR A 30 17.67 8.07 5.95
C TYR A 30 16.43 7.68 5.13
N SER A 31 16.22 8.34 3.99
CA SER A 31 15.12 8.04 3.08
C SER A 31 15.24 6.65 2.46
N LEU A 32 16.46 6.27 2.09
CA LEU A 32 16.77 4.95 1.55
C LEU A 32 16.55 3.87 2.61
N VAL A 33 17.00 4.11 3.82
CA VAL A 33 16.81 3.21 4.97
C VAL A 33 15.33 3.02 5.28
N ALA A 34 14.53 4.09 5.29
CA ALA A 34 13.09 3.99 5.49
C ALA A 34 12.42 3.15 4.38
N SER A 35 12.84 3.35 3.13
CA SER A 35 12.34 2.58 1.98
C SER A 35 12.72 1.11 2.07
N LEU A 36 13.96 0.79 2.42
CA LEU A 36 14.42 -0.59 2.64
C LEU A 36 13.67 -1.24 3.80
N GLY A 37 13.48 -0.52 4.90
CA GLY A 37 12.69 -1.00 6.04
C GLY A 37 11.26 -1.36 5.64
N TYR A 38 10.62 -0.55 4.81
CA TYR A 38 9.29 -0.87 4.27
C TYR A 38 9.31 -2.11 3.37
N LEU A 39 10.29 -2.23 2.47
CA LEU A 39 10.43 -3.39 1.59
C LEU A 39 10.62 -4.70 2.38
N LEU A 40 11.39 -4.66 3.45
CA LEU A 40 11.59 -5.82 4.34
C LEU A 40 10.29 -6.27 5.03
N LEU A 41 9.32 -5.39 5.17
CA LEU A 41 8.02 -5.70 5.77
C LEU A 41 6.96 -6.19 4.76
N LEU A 42 7.23 -6.19 3.46
CA LEU A 42 6.29 -6.71 2.46
C LEU A 42 5.88 -8.17 2.69
N PRO A 43 6.78 -9.10 3.08
CA PRO A 43 6.37 -10.46 3.41
C PRO A 43 5.40 -10.52 4.60
N LEU A 44 5.62 -9.70 5.63
CA LEU A 44 4.73 -9.58 6.78
C LEU A 44 3.35 -9.05 6.34
N GLN A 45 3.32 -8.04 5.48
CA GLN A 45 2.08 -7.50 4.92
C GLN A 45 1.29 -8.57 4.16
N SER A 46 1.96 -9.32 3.29
CA SER A 46 1.35 -10.41 2.52
C SER A 46 0.80 -11.51 3.43
N TRP A 47 1.56 -11.87 4.46
CA TRP A 47 1.14 -12.87 5.44
C TRP A 47 -0.10 -12.40 6.22
N LEU A 48 -0.11 -11.16 6.71
CA LEU A 48 -1.26 -10.59 7.42
C LEU A 48 -2.52 -10.52 6.54
N TYR A 49 -2.37 -10.22 5.26
CA TYR A 49 -3.46 -10.18 4.31
C TYR A 49 -4.09 -11.58 4.11
N ILE A 50 -3.26 -12.60 3.91
CA ILE A 50 -3.71 -13.99 3.77
C ILE A 50 -4.36 -14.49 5.07
N TYR A 51 -3.74 -14.23 6.22
CA TYR A 51 -4.23 -14.64 7.54
C TYR A 51 -5.63 -14.06 7.85
N ASN A 52 -5.91 -12.85 7.41
CA ASN A 52 -7.21 -12.19 7.60
C ASN A 52 -8.22 -12.47 6.46
N ALA A 53 -8.13 -13.60 5.80
CA ALA A 53 -9.04 -14.00 4.72
C ALA A 53 -9.11 -12.96 3.57
N ARG A 54 -7.97 -12.39 3.22
CA ARG A 54 -7.81 -11.35 2.19
C ARG A 54 -8.56 -10.04 2.47
N VAL A 55 -8.90 -9.78 3.72
CA VAL A 55 -9.46 -8.51 4.17
C VAL A 55 -8.44 -7.75 4.99
N TRP A 56 -8.13 -6.51 4.61
CA TRP A 56 -7.22 -5.67 5.39
C TRP A 56 -7.97 -5.04 6.56
N LYS A 57 -7.56 -5.37 7.79
CA LYS A 57 -8.18 -4.90 9.03
C LYS A 57 -7.33 -3.81 9.68
N LEU A 58 -7.97 -2.95 10.47
CA LEU A 58 -7.27 -1.92 11.26
C LEU A 58 -6.20 -2.52 12.18
N SER A 59 -6.46 -3.70 12.76
CA SER A 59 -5.47 -4.41 13.58
C SER A 59 -4.21 -4.78 12.79
N SER A 60 -4.34 -5.16 11.52
CA SER A 60 -3.21 -5.44 10.63
C SER A 60 -2.42 -4.17 10.32
N GLU A 61 -3.11 -3.05 10.13
CA GLU A 61 -2.47 -1.76 9.92
C GLU A 61 -1.66 -1.33 11.15
N LEU A 62 -2.25 -1.38 12.33
CA LEU A 62 -1.56 -1.06 13.59
C LEU A 62 -0.34 -1.96 13.83
N LEU A 63 -0.45 -3.27 13.53
CA LEU A 63 0.68 -4.18 13.65
C LEU A 63 1.79 -3.86 12.63
N MET A 64 1.43 -3.51 11.40
CA MET A 64 2.38 -3.07 10.38
C MET A 64 3.11 -1.78 10.78
N LEU A 65 2.39 -0.78 11.30
CA LEU A 65 2.98 0.46 11.79
C LEU A 65 3.92 0.22 12.97
N PHE A 66 3.51 -0.63 13.90
CA PHE A 66 4.36 -1.01 15.03
C PHE A 66 5.64 -1.72 14.57
N ALA A 67 5.52 -2.70 13.68
CA ALA A 67 6.66 -3.40 13.11
C ALA A 67 7.59 -2.45 12.32
N PHE A 68 7.01 -1.54 11.52
CA PHE A 68 7.75 -0.52 10.80
C PHE A 68 8.51 0.42 11.76
N SER A 69 7.84 0.87 12.83
CA SER A 69 8.48 1.71 13.84
C SER A 69 9.60 1.00 14.57
N LEU A 70 9.43 -0.26 14.93
CA LEU A 70 10.47 -1.02 15.62
C LEU A 70 11.70 -1.28 14.72
N LEU A 71 11.46 -1.73 13.49
CA LEU A 71 12.52 -1.94 12.50
C LEU A 71 13.22 -0.62 12.15
N GLY A 72 12.46 0.44 11.97
CA GLY A 72 12.96 1.78 11.69
C GLY A 72 13.88 2.28 12.81
N LEU A 73 13.51 2.09 14.07
CA LEU A 73 14.36 2.45 15.21
C LEU A 73 15.74 1.79 15.12
N VAL A 74 15.77 0.49 14.84
CA VAL A 74 17.04 -0.25 14.73
C VAL A 74 17.85 0.28 13.55
N MET A 75 17.27 0.40 12.38
CA MET A 75 17.95 0.83 11.16
C MET A 75 18.45 2.27 11.25
N VAL A 76 17.61 3.20 11.72
CA VAL A 76 17.97 4.61 11.88
C VAL A 76 19.05 4.76 12.95
N ARG A 77 19.02 3.97 14.02
CA ARG A 77 20.09 3.96 15.03
C ARG A 77 21.41 3.46 14.47
N LEU A 78 21.39 2.44 13.62
CA LEU A 78 22.62 1.96 12.96
C LEU A 78 23.21 3.03 12.05
N VAL A 79 22.38 3.71 11.25
CA VAL A 79 22.84 4.84 10.42
C VAL A 79 23.45 5.94 11.28
N TYR A 80 22.79 6.32 12.38
CA TYR A 80 23.34 7.31 13.30
C TYR A 80 24.73 6.92 13.79
N LEU A 81 24.92 5.69 14.27
CA LEU A 81 26.18 5.24 14.83
C LEU A 81 27.32 5.07 13.80
N PHE A 82 26.99 4.60 12.60
CA PHE A 82 28.01 4.23 11.62
C PHE A 82 28.21 5.24 10.49
N VAL A 83 27.26 6.12 10.26
CA VAL A 83 27.32 7.08 9.16
C VAL A 83 27.38 8.52 9.65
N VAL A 84 26.55 8.88 10.64
CA VAL A 84 26.46 10.27 11.11
C VAL A 84 27.56 10.59 12.10
N VAL A 85 27.79 9.71 13.08
CA VAL A 85 28.80 9.90 14.14
C VAL A 85 29.81 8.74 14.21
N PRO A 86 30.47 8.39 13.08
CA PRO A 86 31.44 7.31 13.08
C PRO A 86 32.62 7.69 13.96
N TYR A 87 32.98 6.80 14.88
CA TYR A 87 34.12 6.96 15.79
C TYR A 87 33.99 8.02 16.90
N GLU A 88 32.82 8.62 17.11
CA GLU A 88 32.59 9.46 18.28
C GLU A 88 32.69 8.65 19.58
N PRO A 89 33.49 9.08 20.56
CA PRO A 89 33.66 8.35 21.83
C PRO A 89 32.39 8.40 22.71
N ASN A 90 31.51 9.37 22.50
CA ASN A 90 30.27 9.56 23.27
C ASN A 90 29.04 9.84 22.38
N PRO A 91 28.55 8.86 21.63
CA PRO A 91 27.29 9.02 20.90
C PRO A 91 26.13 9.21 21.90
N TYR A 92 25.07 9.87 21.47
CA TYR A 92 23.86 10.02 22.29
C TYR A 92 23.38 8.67 22.83
N SER A 93 23.00 8.63 24.11
CA SER A 93 22.43 7.43 24.71
C SER A 93 21.18 6.98 23.93
N LEU A 94 20.87 5.68 23.96
CA LEU A 94 19.71 5.16 23.25
C LEU A 94 18.41 5.85 23.69
N LEU A 95 18.26 6.14 24.98
CA LEU A 95 17.07 6.81 25.51
C LEU A 95 16.94 8.24 25.00
N TYR A 96 18.04 8.99 24.97
CA TYR A 96 18.05 10.34 24.41
C TYR A 96 17.74 10.33 22.93
N PHE A 97 18.37 9.42 22.17
CA PHE A 97 18.12 9.25 20.75
C PHE A 97 16.63 8.96 20.45
N ILE A 98 16.00 8.06 21.21
CA ILE A 98 14.58 7.73 21.04
C ILE A 98 13.71 8.95 21.30
N LYS A 99 13.92 9.66 22.45
CA LYS A 99 13.04 10.76 22.85
C LYS A 99 13.23 12.02 21.99
N SER A 100 14.47 12.36 21.67
CA SER A 100 14.80 13.66 21.08
C SER A 100 14.93 13.62 19.55
N ILE A 101 15.19 12.45 18.98
CA ILE A 101 15.40 12.30 17.53
C ILE A 101 14.34 11.38 16.92
N TYR A 102 14.23 10.14 17.42
CA TYR A 102 13.42 9.13 16.75
C TYR A 102 11.90 9.37 16.86
N ILE A 103 11.39 9.63 18.05
CA ILE A 103 9.94 9.87 18.25
C ILE A 103 9.46 11.11 17.47
N PRO A 104 10.11 12.27 17.53
CA PRO A 104 9.75 13.42 16.71
C PRO A 104 9.78 13.11 15.20
N ALA A 105 10.82 12.42 14.72
CA ALA A 105 10.89 12.00 13.31
C ALA A 105 9.77 11.03 12.93
N LEU A 106 9.44 10.08 13.81
CA LEU A 106 8.37 9.11 13.61
C LEU A 106 6.99 9.80 13.50
N LEU A 107 6.72 10.81 14.34
CA LEU A 107 5.49 11.59 14.28
C LEU A 107 5.29 12.32 12.95
N VAL A 108 6.38 12.62 12.24
CA VAL A 108 6.33 13.19 10.89
C VAL A 108 6.19 12.12 9.83
N VAL A 109 6.98 11.05 9.93
CA VAL A 109 7.05 9.99 8.91
C VAL A 109 5.79 9.13 8.86
N LEU A 110 5.22 8.76 10.01
CA LEU A 110 4.03 7.89 10.04
C LEU A 110 2.82 8.46 9.29
N PRO A 111 2.41 9.73 9.50
CA PRO A 111 1.30 10.30 8.73
C PRO A 111 1.56 10.31 7.22
N ILE A 112 2.81 10.51 6.79
CA ILE A 112 3.17 10.49 5.36
C ILE A 112 3.06 9.08 4.80
N VAL A 113 3.53 8.09 5.53
CA VAL A 113 3.43 6.67 5.14
C VAL A 113 1.96 6.26 5.05
N GLU A 114 1.13 6.62 6.05
CA GLU A 114 -0.30 6.33 6.07
C GLU A 114 -1.05 7.01 4.92
N ALA A 115 -0.80 8.29 4.70
CA ALA A 115 -1.40 9.01 3.58
C ALA A 115 -1.03 8.39 2.23
N GLY A 116 0.23 7.98 2.06
CA GLY A 116 0.70 7.28 0.87
C GLY A 116 0.03 5.92 0.68
N ARG A 117 -0.10 5.13 1.73
CA ARG A 117 -0.77 3.82 1.71
C ARG A 117 -2.26 3.96 1.40
N TYR A 118 -2.94 4.89 2.08
CA TYR A 118 -4.36 5.15 1.83
C TYR A 118 -4.60 5.63 0.40
N GLY A 119 -3.82 6.59 -0.09
CA GLY A 119 -3.93 7.11 -1.45
C GLY A 119 -3.67 6.05 -2.51
N LEU A 120 -2.63 5.22 -2.33
CA LEU A 120 -2.33 4.12 -3.23
C LEU A 120 -3.43 3.05 -3.22
N GLY A 121 -3.94 2.69 -2.03
CA GLY A 121 -5.04 1.73 -1.89
C GLY A 121 -6.28 2.19 -2.64
N ARG A 122 -6.69 3.44 -2.46
CA ARG A 122 -7.82 4.04 -3.20
C ARG A 122 -7.61 4.08 -4.71
N TYR A 123 -6.39 4.40 -5.15
CA TYR A 123 -6.07 4.38 -6.57
C TYR A 123 -6.18 2.99 -7.18
N LEU A 124 -5.67 1.96 -6.49
CA LEU A 124 -5.75 0.58 -6.96
C LEU A 124 -7.20 0.06 -6.98
N GLU A 125 -7.98 0.32 -5.93
CA GLU A 125 -9.41 -0.01 -5.89
C GLU A 125 -10.18 0.62 -7.05
N LYS A 126 -9.95 1.91 -7.31
CA LYS A 126 -10.59 2.62 -8.43
C LYS A 126 -10.18 2.01 -9.76
N ARG A 127 -8.92 1.67 -9.95
CA ARG A 127 -8.42 1.04 -11.18
C ARG A 127 -9.01 -0.35 -11.38
N GLU A 128 -9.17 -1.14 -10.32
CA GLU A 128 -9.82 -2.44 -10.39
C GLU A 128 -11.31 -2.30 -10.75
N GLU A 129 -12.00 -1.31 -10.19
CA GLU A 129 -13.40 -1.02 -10.55
C GLU A 129 -13.55 -0.58 -12.02
N GLU A 130 -12.64 0.24 -12.53
CA GLU A 130 -12.62 0.67 -13.94
C GLU A 130 -12.36 -0.49 -14.92
N GLN A 131 -11.70 -1.55 -14.48
CA GLN A 131 -11.43 -2.74 -15.29
C GLN A 131 -12.58 -3.76 -15.28
N LYS A 132 -13.62 -3.54 -14.47
CA LYS A 132 -14.80 -4.40 -14.47
C LYS A 132 -15.68 -4.12 -15.68
N ILE A 133 -16.02 -5.20 -16.40
CA ILE A 133 -17.05 -5.17 -17.42
C ILE A 133 -18.44 -5.23 -16.78
N THR A 134 -19.37 -4.52 -17.36
CA THR A 134 -20.78 -4.58 -16.95
C THR A 134 -21.57 -5.29 -18.03
N ILE A 135 -22.18 -6.41 -17.68
CA ILE A 135 -23.11 -7.12 -18.55
C ILE A 135 -24.51 -6.65 -18.15
N ALA A 136 -25.14 -5.87 -19.02
CA ALA A 136 -26.44 -5.30 -18.72
C ALA A 136 -27.56 -6.38 -18.75
N GLY A 137 -28.48 -6.29 -17.81
CA GLY A 137 -29.73 -7.05 -17.87
C GLY A 137 -30.78 -6.33 -18.71
N SER A 138 -31.78 -7.04 -19.25
CA SER A 138 -32.89 -6.45 -20.00
C SER A 138 -34.01 -6.00 -19.06
N GLY A 139 -34.57 -4.80 -19.28
CA GLY A 139 -35.62 -4.23 -18.47
C GLY A 139 -35.21 -3.77 -17.09
N ASN A 140 -35.97 -4.11 -16.05
CA ASN A 140 -35.69 -3.73 -14.66
C ASN A 140 -34.69 -4.66 -13.94
N TYR A 141 -34.03 -5.57 -14.66
CA TYR A 141 -33.05 -6.48 -14.06
C TYR A 141 -31.70 -5.79 -13.92
N GLU A 142 -31.10 -5.96 -12.76
CA GLU A 142 -29.75 -5.43 -12.49
C GLU A 142 -28.71 -6.11 -13.38
N GLY A 143 -27.77 -5.33 -13.90
CA GLY A 143 -26.62 -5.85 -14.63
C GLY A 143 -25.65 -6.56 -13.69
N PHE A 144 -24.83 -7.43 -14.27
CA PHE A 144 -23.79 -8.15 -13.54
C PHE A 144 -22.40 -7.55 -13.86
N ARG A 145 -21.62 -7.24 -12.81
CA ARG A 145 -20.29 -6.68 -12.93
C ARG A 145 -19.24 -7.70 -12.52
N LEU A 146 -18.24 -7.90 -13.36
CA LEU A 146 -17.10 -8.77 -13.07
C LEU A 146 -15.82 -8.25 -13.74
N ALA A 147 -14.67 -8.62 -13.20
CA ALA A 147 -13.39 -8.32 -13.84
C ALA A 147 -13.22 -9.20 -15.09
N TRP A 148 -12.64 -8.64 -16.16
CA TRP A 148 -12.45 -9.35 -17.43
C TRP A 148 -11.70 -10.68 -17.26
N ASN A 149 -10.69 -10.71 -16.41
CA ASN A 149 -9.91 -11.92 -16.12
C ASN A 149 -10.66 -13.01 -15.33
N GLN A 150 -11.81 -12.69 -14.76
CA GLN A 150 -12.67 -13.65 -14.06
C GLN A 150 -13.66 -14.33 -15.01
N LEU A 151 -13.94 -13.74 -16.17
CA LEU A 151 -14.88 -14.28 -17.13
C LEU A 151 -14.29 -15.54 -17.78
N ILE A 152 -15.06 -16.64 -17.73
CA ILE A 152 -14.69 -17.90 -18.39
C ILE A 152 -15.45 -18.05 -19.68
N MET A 153 -16.78 -17.94 -19.62
CA MET A 153 -17.66 -18.21 -20.75
C MET A 153 -19.00 -17.52 -20.58
N ILE A 154 -19.58 -17.11 -21.70
CA ILE A 154 -20.97 -16.65 -21.77
C ILE A 154 -21.71 -17.57 -22.73
N SER A 155 -22.83 -18.11 -22.29
CA SER A 155 -23.65 -19.02 -23.08
C SER A 155 -25.13 -18.66 -23.03
N SER A 156 -25.88 -19.01 -24.07
CA SER A 156 -27.32 -18.83 -24.10
C SER A 156 -28.01 -19.92 -23.29
N ALA A 157 -28.99 -19.53 -22.49
CA ALA A 157 -29.82 -20.42 -21.68
C ALA A 157 -31.28 -19.96 -21.79
N ASP A 158 -31.96 -20.38 -22.83
CA ASP A 158 -33.33 -19.97 -23.20
C ASP A 158 -33.48 -18.45 -23.33
N ASN A 159 -34.25 -17.81 -22.43
CA ASN A 159 -34.44 -16.36 -22.35
C ASN A 159 -33.40 -15.65 -21.45
N TYR A 160 -32.37 -16.38 -21.06
CA TYR A 160 -31.30 -15.88 -20.21
C TYR A 160 -29.94 -16.11 -20.86
N VAL A 161 -28.97 -15.36 -20.39
CA VAL A 161 -27.53 -15.57 -20.67
C VAL A 161 -26.89 -16.07 -19.39
N GLU A 162 -26.23 -17.23 -19.46
CA GLU A 162 -25.48 -17.79 -18.37
C GLU A 162 -24.03 -17.26 -18.48
N VAL A 163 -23.57 -16.56 -17.45
CA VAL A 163 -22.22 -16.08 -17.31
C VAL A 163 -21.48 -16.99 -16.33
N SER A 164 -20.51 -17.73 -16.82
CA SER A 164 -19.60 -18.55 -15.99
C SER A 164 -18.35 -17.76 -15.68
N TYR A 165 -18.01 -17.65 -14.42
CA TYR A 165 -16.86 -16.84 -13.94
C TYR A 165 -16.16 -17.50 -12.75
N THR A 166 -14.91 -17.08 -12.52
CA THR A 166 -14.11 -17.55 -11.38
C THR A 166 -14.23 -16.56 -10.23
N GLU A 167 -14.60 -17.04 -9.04
CA GLU A 167 -14.57 -16.28 -7.81
C GLU A 167 -14.02 -17.19 -6.70
N ASP A 168 -13.05 -16.72 -5.92
CA ASP A 168 -12.36 -17.48 -4.86
C ASP A 168 -11.84 -18.85 -5.31
N ASN A 169 -11.28 -18.92 -6.52
CA ASN A 169 -10.77 -20.14 -7.15
C ASN A 169 -11.86 -21.22 -7.42
N ARG A 170 -13.12 -20.80 -7.49
CA ARG A 170 -14.27 -21.66 -7.82
C ARG A 170 -15.02 -21.09 -9.00
N VAL A 171 -15.50 -21.98 -9.86
CA VAL A 171 -16.36 -21.57 -10.97
C VAL A 171 -17.77 -21.35 -10.44
N LYS A 172 -18.30 -20.15 -10.67
CA LYS A 172 -19.67 -19.76 -10.37
C LYS A 172 -20.41 -19.44 -11.67
N LYS A 173 -21.72 -19.52 -11.62
CA LYS A 173 -22.61 -19.21 -12.72
C LYS A 173 -23.65 -18.18 -12.29
N HIS A 174 -23.88 -17.21 -13.16
CA HIS A 174 -24.90 -16.17 -12.95
C HIS A 174 -25.79 -16.08 -14.18
N LEU A 175 -27.09 -16.05 -13.96
CA LEU A 175 -28.08 -15.95 -15.04
C LEU A 175 -28.56 -14.50 -15.14
N ILE A 176 -28.47 -13.95 -16.34
CA ILE A 176 -28.91 -12.59 -16.65
C ILE A 176 -29.99 -12.67 -17.72
N ARG A 177 -31.12 -12.03 -17.49
CA ARG A 177 -32.15 -11.95 -18.52
C ARG A 177 -31.73 -11.00 -19.61
N ASN A 178 -31.20 -11.52 -20.70
CA ASN A 178 -30.82 -10.79 -21.90
C ASN A 178 -30.57 -11.77 -23.05
N THR A 179 -30.38 -11.25 -24.26
CA THR A 179 -29.99 -12.06 -25.41
C THR A 179 -28.46 -12.09 -25.55
N LEU A 180 -27.94 -13.20 -26.06
CA LEU A 180 -26.51 -13.36 -26.25
C LEU A 180 -25.93 -12.29 -27.19
N SER A 181 -26.71 -11.89 -28.23
CA SER A 181 -26.31 -10.84 -29.19
C SER A 181 -26.18 -9.47 -28.52
N ALA A 182 -27.11 -9.10 -27.63
CA ALA A 182 -27.06 -7.85 -26.90
C ALA A 182 -25.85 -7.82 -25.93
N VAL A 183 -25.62 -8.92 -25.20
CA VAL A 183 -24.45 -9.05 -24.32
C VAL A 183 -23.14 -8.99 -25.12
N ALA A 184 -23.08 -9.62 -26.29
CA ALA A 184 -21.89 -9.59 -27.14
C ALA A 184 -21.58 -8.19 -27.69
N SER A 185 -22.58 -7.33 -27.89
CA SER A 185 -22.37 -5.94 -28.33
C SER A 185 -21.86 -5.03 -27.20
N ASP A 186 -22.08 -5.38 -25.95
CA ASP A 186 -21.65 -4.62 -24.78
C ASP A 186 -20.22 -5.00 -24.32
N LEU A 187 -19.66 -6.06 -24.89
CA LEU A 187 -18.29 -6.50 -24.58
C LEU A 187 -17.28 -5.77 -25.46
N PRO A 188 -16.10 -5.38 -24.89
CA PRO A 188 -15.05 -4.69 -25.62
C PRO A 188 -14.36 -5.55 -26.68
#